data_d87d0fa077f7e49a8c2815e1d95d5b1e
#
_entry.id   d87d0fa077f7e49a8c2815e1d95d5b1e
#
_cell.length_a   1.000
_cell.length_b   1.000
_cell.length_c   1.000
_cell.angle_alpha   90.00
_cell.angle_beta   90.00
_cell.angle_gamma   90.00
#
_symmetry.space_group_name_H-M   'P 1'
#
loop_
_entity.id
_entity.type
_entity.pdbx_description
1 polymer ?
#
loop_
_entity_poly.entity_id
_entity_poly.type
_entity_poly.pdbx_seq_one_letter_code
_entity_poly.pdbx_strand_id
1 'polypeptide(L)'
;MSNVLHPISKVHRGPDAAVPESEAHLPNRRKSGDWFPRQMIDSPYRTVAVASTFSPRFEQVLAEGKRIRDRLASQLHLIYVGKRDEETTQKFGSALRRLKLPADSPIYYQQGDPAAAILAAAKANEIDLIVAGALEKEAALRQFLGNVARRLVREATCSVMLFTKPESNPKRLCRIVFMAEYTDHGREALHKALRLAALEECEKLFVIRVYTSFDEARAKARKKSAKAGGQPTRTLEEEEAALEQFIDSAGETDVPIEARCIRGNTGYAVLDFVQSVEAMLLVVPVDPQASTDGLPLHMSWVTDVIPCNLWVIR
;
A
#
# COMPACT_ATOMS: atom_id res chain seq x y z
N MET A 1 3.61 27.74 15.43
CA MET A 1 4.65 27.06 16.22
C MET A 1 5.35 26.09 15.30
N SER A 2 6.56 26.45 14.89
CA SER A 2 7.32 25.76 13.83
C SER A 2 7.86 24.42 14.34
N ASN A 3 7.47 23.32 13.68
CA ASN A 3 8.08 22.02 13.91
C ASN A 3 9.44 21.99 13.21
N VAL A 4 10.51 21.99 14.00
CA VAL A 4 11.88 21.86 13.53
C VAL A 4 12.15 20.39 13.24
N LEU A 5 12.29 20.07 11.96
CA LEU A 5 12.82 18.79 11.47
C LEU A 5 14.34 18.80 11.70
N HIS A 6 14.86 18.00 12.63
CA HIS A 6 16.28 17.74 12.73
C HIS A 6 16.68 16.60 11.79
N PRO A 7 17.62 16.83 10.86
CA PRO A 7 18.21 15.74 10.08
C PRO A 7 19.23 14.99 10.94
N ILE A 8 19.19 13.67 10.90
CA ILE A 8 20.19 12.79 11.51
C ILE A 8 21.51 12.97 10.76
N SER A 9 22.58 13.18 11.50
CA SER A 9 23.90 13.56 11.06
C SER A 9 24.53 12.55 10.10
N LYS A 10 25.10 13.09 9.01
CA LYS A 10 26.02 12.38 8.13
C LYS A 10 27.30 12.03 8.90
N VAL A 11 27.67 10.77 8.90
CA VAL A 11 29.03 10.32 9.31
C VAL A 11 30.00 10.78 8.24
N HIS A 12 30.84 11.77 8.58
CA HIS A 12 32.01 12.15 7.81
C HIS A 12 33.11 11.11 8.01
N ARG A 13 33.54 10.45 6.94
CA ARG A 13 34.87 9.85 6.86
C ARG A 13 35.78 10.84 6.14
N GLY A 14 36.86 11.24 6.83
CA GLY A 14 37.94 12.06 6.30
C GLY A 14 38.87 11.27 5.40
N PRO A 15 39.74 11.96 4.64
CA PRO A 15 40.48 11.39 3.54
C PRO A 15 41.89 10.87 3.92
N ASP A 16 42.45 10.12 2.97
CA ASP A 16 43.86 9.74 2.74
C ASP A 16 44.46 8.52 3.42
N ALA A 17 44.61 7.49 2.61
CA ALA A 17 45.87 6.73 2.47
C ALA A 17 45.95 6.10 1.09
N ALA A 18 47.08 6.28 0.44
CA ALA A 18 47.39 6.03 -0.96
C ALA A 18 47.46 4.55 -1.37
N VAL A 19 47.17 4.33 -2.61
CA VAL A 19 47.32 3.24 -3.58
C VAL A 19 48.57 2.34 -3.45
N PRO A 20 48.51 1.03 -3.85
CA PRO A 20 49.08 0.70 -5.15
C PRO A 20 48.17 -0.10 -6.10
N GLU A 21 48.35 0.23 -7.37
CA GLU A 21 47.77 -0.48 -8.52
C GLU A 21 48.25 -1.94 -8.56
N SER A 22 47.31 -2.86 -8.73
CA SER A 22 47.58 -4.15 -9.34
C SER A 22 46.39 -4.55 -10.21
N GLU A 23 46.65 -4.70 -11.50
CA GLU A 23 45.76 -5.26 -12.50
C GLU A 23 45.19 -6.61 -12.02
N ALA A 24 43.90 -6.71 -11.91
CA ALA A 24 43.19 -7.96 -11.78
C ALA A 24 41.87 -7.92 -12.52
N HIS A 25 41.86 -8.60 -13.66
CA HIS A 25 40.75 -9.25 -14.36
C HIS A 25 39.34 -8.96 -13.85
N LEU A 26 38.58 -8.22 -14.67
CA LEU A 26 37.13 -8.10 -14.58
C LEU A 26 36.49 -9.45 -14.91
N PRO A 27 35.71 -10.08 -14.02
CA PRO A 27 34.85 -11.17 -14.39
C PRO A 27 33.61 -10.66 -15.08
N ASN A 28 33.46 -11.12 -16.30
CA ASN A 28 32.31 -11.28 -17.16
C ASN A 28 30.95 -10.80 -16.59
N ARG A 29 30.36 -9.80 -17.25
CA ARG A 29 28.96 -9.39 -17.13
C ARG A 29 28.04 -10.60 -17.26
N ARG A 30 27.55 -11.13 -16.15
CA ARG A 30 26.43 -12.07 -16.16
C ARG A 30 25.18 -11.31 -16.56
N LYS A 31 24.51 -11.83 -17.58
CA LYS A 31 23.24 -11.36 -18.12
C LYS A 31 22.22 -11.26 -16.99
N SER A 32 21.59 -10.10 -16.84
CA SER A 32 20.40 -9.85 -16.02
C SER A 32 19.26 -10.77 -16.47
N GLY A 33 19.00 -11.84 -15.74
CA GLY A 33 17.94 -12.78 -16.12
C GLY A 33 17.38 -13.67 -15.02
N ASP A 34 18.14 -13.94 -13.94
CA ASP A 34 17.77 -15.03 -13.04
C ASP A 34 17.94 -14.68 -11.55
N TRP A 35 17.49 -13.49 -11.11
CA TRP A 35 17.76 -13.04 -9.73
C TRP A 35 16.55 -13.00 -8.78
N PHE A 36 15.42 -13.59 -9.14
CA PHE A 36 14.37 -13.81 -8.15
C PHE A 36 14.51 -15.21 -7.54
N PRO A 37 14.63 -15.34 -6.19
CA PRO A 37 14.57 -16.64 -5.56
C PRO A 37 13.29 -17.37 -6.01
N ARG A 38 13.39 -18.64 -6.37
CA ARG A 38 12.27 -19.50 -6.83
C ARG A 38 11.05 -19.53 -5.88
N GLN A 39 11.16 -19.01 -4.65
CA GLN A 39 10.08 -18.87 -3.68
C GLN A 39 9.14 -17.67 -3.93
N MET A 40 9.44 -16.78 -4.89
CA MET A 40 8.56 -15.63 -5.22
C MET A 40 7.70 -15.85 -6.48
N ILE A 41 7.48 -17.10 -6.90
CA ILE A 41 6.75 -17.41 -8.14
C ILE A 41 5.24 -17.26 -7.96
N ASP A 42 4.71 -17.36 -6.75
CA ASP A 42 3.28 -17.19 -6.52
C ASP A 42 2.90 -15.71 -6.44
N SER A 43 1.94 -15.32 -7.30
CA SER A 43 1.34 -13.99 -7.22
C SER A 43 0.75 -13.77 -5.83
N PRO A 44 0.99 -12.60 -5.17
CA PRO A 44 0.39 -12.30 -3.87
C PRO A 44 -1.15 -12.22 -3.93
N TYR A 45 -1.71 -12.10 -5.13
CA TYR A 45 -3.14 -12.09 -5.41
C TYR A 45 -3.39 -12.88 -6.71
N ARG A 46 -4.18 -13.93 -6.62
CA ARG A 46 -4.61 -14.71 -7.80
C ARG A 46 -5.64 -13.93 -8.61
N THR A 47 -6.55 -13.25 -7.92
CA THR A 47 -7.69 -12.55 -8.49
C THR A 47 -7.72 -11.08 -8.09
N VAL A 48 -7.75 -10.21 -9.09
CA VAL A 48 -7.93 -8.77 -8.94
C VAL A 48 -9.25 -8.36 -9.57
N ALA A 49 -10.18 -7.78 -8.81
CA ALA A 49 -11.45 -7.30 -9.32
C ALA A 49 -11.50 -5.78 -9.38
N VAL A 50 -11.83 -5.22 -10.55
CA VAL A 50 -12.16 -3.80 -10.68
C VAL A 50 -13.64 -3.60 -10.40
N ALA A 51 -13.94 -2.82 -9.34
CA ALA A 51 -15.31 -2.47 -8.98
C ALA A 51 -15.74 -1.17 -9.67
N SER A 52 -16.91 -1.18 -10.31
CA SER A 52 -17.40 -0.06 -11.11
C SER A 52 -18.92 0.11 -11.06
N THR A 53 -19.34 1.36 -11.25
CA THR A 53 -20.73 1.78 -11.51
C THR A 53 -20.84 2.60 -12.80
N PHE A 54 -19.91 2.45 -13.76
CA PHE A 54 -19.77 3.33 -14.93
C PHE A 54 -19.72 4.82 -14.60
N SER A 55 -18.97 5.17 -13.56
CA SER A 55 -18.62 6.57 -13.32
C SER A 55 -17.85 7.14 -14.53
N PRO A 56 -17.80 8.47 -14.72
CA PRO A 56 -16.99 9.09 -15.78
C PRO A 56 -15.51 8.66 -15.79
N ARG A 57 -15.01 8.11 -14.67
CA ARG A 57 -13.62 7.64 -14.51
C ARG A 57 -13.48 6.12 -14.59
N PHE A 58 -14.51 5.41 -15.04
CA PHE A 58 -14.48 3.94 -15.11
C PHE A 58 -13.25 3.42 -15.87
N GLU A 59 -12.97 3.98 -17.06
CA GLU A 59 -11.86 3.51 -17.88
C GLU A 59 -10.49 3.79 -17.27
N GLN A 60 -10.36 4.91 -16.56
CA GLN A 60 -9.14 5.23 -15.82
C GLN A 60 -8.93 4.24 -14.67
N VAL A 61 -9.98 3.92 -13.90
CA VAL A 61 -9.90 2.91 -12.83
C VAL A 61 -9.59 1.53 -13.41
N LEU A 62 -10.18 1.19 -14.55
CA LEU A 62 -9.89 -0.07 -15.25
C LEU A 62 -8.44 -0.12 -15.75
N ALA A 63 -7.89 0.99 -16.23
CA ALA A 63 -6.48 1.09 -16.64
C ALA A 63 -5.52 0.89 -15.45
N GLU A 64 -5.85 1.47 -14.28
CA GLU A 64 -5.11 1.21 -13.04
C GLU A 64 -5.22 -0.26 -12.62
N GLY A 65 -6.42 -0.84 -12.65
CA GLY A 65 -6.64 -2.25 -12.38
C GLY A 65 -5.85 -3.17 -13.31
N LYS A 66 -5.79 -2.82 -14.61
CA LYS A 66 -4.93 -3.50 -15.58
C LYS A 66 -3.47 -3.45 -15.17
N ARG A 67 -2.95 -2.26 -14.82
CA ARG A 67 -1.56 -2.10 -14.39
C ARG A 67 -1.24 -2.99 -13.19
N ILE A 68 -2.08 -2.95 -12.16
CA ILE A 68 -1.89 -3.78 -10.95
C ILE A 68 -1.95 -5.27 -11.30
N ARG A 69 -2.94 -5.68 -12.10
CA ARG A 69 -3.07 -7.06 -12.59
C ARG A 69 -1.82 -7.51 -13.35
N ASP A 70 -1.32 -6.69 -14.27
CA ASP A 70 -0.15 -7.01 -15.09
C ASP A 70 1.13 -7.10 -14.24
N ARG A 71 1.31 -6.18 -13.25
CA ARG A 71 2.43 -6.22 -12.31
C ARG A 71 2.40 -7.44 -11.42
N LEU A 72 1.25 -7.79 -10.90
CA LEU A 72 1.11 -8.90 -9.96
C LEU A 72 0.83 -10.24 -10.65
N ALA A 73 0.75 -10.29 -11.97
CA ALA A 73 0.43 -11.48 -12.76
C ALA A 73 -0.88 -12.17 -12.32
N SER A 74 -1.91 -11.36 -12.02
CA SER A 74 -3.21 -11.82 -11.51
C SER A 74 -4.23 -12.03 -12.64
N GLN A 75 -5.33 -12.70 -12.34
CA GLN A 75 -6.51 -12.74 -13.20
C GLN A 75 -7.34 -11.48 -12.97
N LEU A 76 -7.88 -10.91 -14.07
CA LEU A 76 -8.75 -9.74 -13.97
C LEU A 76 -10.22 -10.18 -13.94
N HIS A 77 -10.94 -9.68 -12.94
CA HIS A 77 -12.39 -9.78 -12.82
C HIS A 77 -12.99 -8.36 -12.79
N LEU A 78 -14.26 -8.25 -13.10
CA LEU A 78 -15.01 -6.99 -13.03
C LEU A 78 -16.23 -7.19 -12.13
N ILE A 79 -16.50 -6.25 -11.25
CA ILE A 79 -17.74 -6.20 -10.45
C ILE A 79 -18.49 -4.95 -10.86
N TYR A 80 -19.67 -5.12 -11.40
CA TYR A 80 -20.53 -4.03 -11.85
C TYR A 80 -21.82 -3.99 -11.06
N VAL A 81 -22.15 -2.83 -10.50
CA VAL A 81 -23.42 -2.61 -9.83
C VAL A 81 -24.33 -1.79 -10.74
N GLY A 82 -25.29 -2.48 -11.34
CA GLY A 82 -26.24 -1.90 -12.30
C GLY A 82 -26.94 -3.01 -13.11
N LYS A 83 -27.78 -2.58 -14.03
CA LYS A 83 -28.49 -3.51 -14.92
C LYS A 83 -27.52 -4.16 -15.91
N ARG A 84 -27.75 -5.45 -16.17
CA ARG A 84 -27.14 -6.13 -17.31
C ARG A 84 -28.05 -5.91 -18.51
N ASP A 85 -27.61 -5.09 -19.43
CA ASP A 85 -28.26 -4.84 -20.70
C ASP A 85 -27.24 -4.84 -21.84
N GLU A 86 -27.70 -4.65 -23.07
CA GLU A 86 -26.84 -4.66 -24.24
C GLU A 86 -25.85 -3.49 -24.22
N GLU A 87 -26.29 -2.31 -23.78
CA GLU A 87 -25.44 -1.11 -23.67
C GLU A 87 -24.29 -1.32 -22.70
N THR A 88 -24.54 -1.87 -21.50
CA THR A 88 -23.51 -2.15 -20.51
C THR A 88 -22.55 -3.23 -20.99
N THR A 89 -23.05 -4.26 -21.67
CA THR A 89 -22.22 -5.32 -22.26
C THR A 89 -21.29 -4.77 -23.33
N GLN A 90 -21.80 -3.91 -24.21
CA GLN A 90 -21.00 -3.25 -25.26
C GLN A 90 -19.95 -2.30 -24.67
N LYS A 91 -20.30 -1.54 -23.62
CA LYS A 91 -19.36 -0.66 -22.91
C LYS A 91 -18.18 -1.44 -22.31
N PHE A 92 -18.43 -2.54 -21.62
CA PHE A 92 -17.38 -3.41 -21.11
C PHE A 92 -16.52 -4.00 -22.23
N GLY A 93 -17.14 -4.59 -23.25
CA GLY A 93 -16.42 -5.17 -24.39
C GLY A 93 -15.55 -4.13 -25.11
N SER A 94 -16.01 -2.90 -25.22
CA SER A 94 -15.24 -1.79 -25.83
C SER A 94 -14.07 -1.35 -24.95
N ALA A 95 -14.28 -1.23 -23.63
CA ALA A 95 -13.23 -0.87 -22.69
C ALA A 95 -12.15 -1.95 -22.59
N LEU A 96 -12.54 -3.23 -22.51
CA LEU A 96 -11.61 -4.36 -22.48
C LEU A 96 -10.75 -4.40 -23.76
N ARG A 97 -11.36 -4.26 -24.95
CA ARG A 97 -10.60 -4.20 -26.21
C ARG A 97 -9.64 -3.02 -26.26
N ARG A 98 -10.07 -1.80 -25.86
CA ARG A 98 -9.24 -0.59 -25.86
C ARG A 98 -8.01 -0.75 -25.00
N LEU A 99 -8.17 -1.37 -23.84
CA LEU A 99 -7.08 -1.60 -22.88
C LEU A 99 -6.31 -2.90 -23.17
N LYS A 100 -6.64 -3.64 -24.24
CA LYS A 100 -6.04 -4.94 -24.59
C LYS A 100 -6.13 -5.94 -23.42
N LEU A 101 -7.28 -5.97 -22.76
CA LEU A 101 -7.61 -6.92 -21.70
C LEU A 101 -8.32 -8.16 -22.29
N PRO A 102 -8.26 -9.32 -21.62
CA PRO A 102 -8.96 -10.52 -22.07
C PRO A 102 -10.47 -10.24 -22.23
N ALA A 103 -11.02 -10.60 -23.40
CA ALA A 103 -12.44 -10.39 -23.70
C ALA A 103 -13.36 -11.30 -22.86
N ASP A 104 -12.82 -12.39 -22.34
CA ASP A 104 -13.46 -13.39 -21.49
C ASP A 104 -13.30 -13.10 -19.99
N SER A 105 -12.75 -11.93 -19.63
CA SER A 105 -12.67 -11.52 -18.21
C SER A 105 -14.05 -11.62 -17.55
N PRO A 106 -14.18 -12.32 -16.40
CA PRO A 106 -15.46 -12.48 -15.72
C PRO A 106 -16.04 -11.12 -15.29
N ILE A 107 -17.34 -10.90 -15.56
CA ILE A 107 -18.07 -9.70 -15.16
C ILE A 107 -19.25 -10.12 -14.28
N TYR A 108 -19.18 -9.71 -13.02
CA TYR A 108 -20.22 -9.98 -12.01
C TYR A 108 -21.20 -8.80 -11.94
N TYR A 109 -22.39 -8.99 -12.51
CA TYR A 109 -23.47 -8.00 -12.48
C TYR A 109 -24.23 -8.10 -11.17
N GLN A 110 -24.28 -7.02 -10.44
CA GLN A 110 -24.93 -6.90 -9.13
C GLN A 110 -25.98 -5.79 -9.14
N GLN A 111 -26.91 -5.83 -8.20
CA GLN A 111 -27.95 -4.80 -8.00
C GLN A 111 -28.04 -4.44 -6.52
N GLY A 112 -28.60 -3.27 -6.22
CA GLY A 112 -28.83 -2.79 -4.86
C GLY A 112 -27.79 -1.78 -4.39
N ASP A 113 -27.53 -1.76 -3.10
CA ASP A 113 -26.53 -0.86 -2.50
C ASP A 113 -25.13 -1.16 -3.03
N PRO A 114 -24.43 -0.20 -3.63
CA PRO A 114 -23.18 -0.47 -4.34
C PRO A 114 -22.10 -1.10 -3.47
N ALA A 115 -21.92 -0.63 -2.23
CA ALA A 115 -20.89 -1.18 -1.37
C ALA A 115 -21.20 -2.61 -0.94
N ALA A 116 -22.43 -2.87 -0.48
CA ALA A 116 -22.85 -4.21 -0.08
C ALA A 116 -22.77 -5.21 -1.25
N ALA A 117 -23.20 -4.78 -2.45
CA ALA A 117 -23.17 -5.59 -3.66
C ALA A 117 -21.74 -5.95 -4.10
N ILE A 118 -20.81 -4.98 -4.07
CA ILE A 118 -19.39 -5.23 -4.37
C ILE A 118 -18.77 -6.21 -3.36
N LEU A 119 -19.01 -5.99 -2.07
CA LEU A 119 -18.48 -6.83 -0.99
C LEU A 119 -19.02 -8.28 -1.09
N ALA A 120 -20.32 -8.43 -1.34
CA ALA A 120 -20.94 -9.74 -1.53
C ALA A 120 -20.37 -10.48 -2.76
N ALA A 121 -20.22 -9.78 -3.89
CA ALA A 121 -19.65 -10.34 -5.09
C ALA A 121 -18.18 -10.73 -4.90
N ALA A 122 -17.39 -9.89 -4.24
CA ALA A 122 -15.99 -10.18 -3.95
C ALA A 122 -15.84 -11.44 -3.08
N LYS A 123 -16.65 -11.57 -2.04
CA LYS A 123 -16.66 -12.75 -1.18
C LYS A 123 -17.11 -14.01 -1.90
N ALA A 124 -18.19 -13.94 -2.69
CA ALA A 124 -18.76 -15.07 -3.40
C ALA A 124 -17.84 -15.62 -4.50
N ASN A 125 -16.95 -14.80 -5.03
CA ASN A 125 -16.04 -15.15 -6.13
C ASN A 125 -14.56 -15.18 -5.69
N GLU A 126 -14.31 -15.28 -4.40
CA GLU A 126 -12.96 -15.42 -3.81
C GLU A 126 -11.96 -14.38 -4.36
N ILE A 127 -12.40 -13.12 -4.43
CA ILE A 127 -11.55 -12.02 -4.89
C ILE A 127 -10.52 -11.68 -3.82
N ASP A 128 -9.24 -11.68 -4.19
CA ASP A 128 -8.12 -11.39 -3.29
C ASP A 128 -7.87 -9.88 -3.14
N LEU A 129 -8.12 -9.11 -4.22
CA LEU A 129 -7.90 -7.67 -4.25
C LEU A 129 -9.01 -6.94 -5.00
N ILE A 130 -9.68 -6.01 -4.34
CA ILE A 130 -10.61 -5.06 -4.98
C ILE A 130 -9.84 -3.79 -5.37
N VAL A 131 -9.95 -3.39 -6.64
CA VAL A 131 -9.47 -2.11 -7.16
C VAL A 131 -10.66 -1.21 -7.44
N ALA A 132 -10.67 0.01 -6.89
CA ALA A 132 -11.76 0.96 -7.08
C ALA A 132 -11.28 2.41 -7.12
N GLY A 133 -12.12 3.31 -7.63
CA GLY A 133 -11.93 4.76 -7.49
C GLY A 133 -12.33 5.24 -6.09
N ALA A 134 -11.57 6.18 -5.54
CA ALA A 134 -11.73 6.66 -4.17
C ALA A 134 -12.78 7.77 -4.01
N LEU A 135 -13.02 8.58 -5.05
CA LEU A 135 -13.74 9.83 -4.94
C LEU A 135 -15.10 9.82 -5.65
N GLU A 136 -16.12 10.31 -4.96
CA GLU A 136 -17.45 10.57 -5.55
C GLU A 136 -17.54 11.92 -6.27
N LYS A 137 -16.86 12.95 -5.78
CA LYS A 137 -16.91 14.32 -6.33
C LYS A 137 -15.57 15.03 -6.21
N GLU A 138 -15.28 15.86 -7.21
CA GLU A 138 -14.18 16.82 -7.17
C GLU A 138 -14.54 18.00 -6.26
N ALA A 139 -14.49 17.82 -4.94
CA ALA A 139 -14.54 18.94 -4.02
C ALA A 139 -13.13 19.43 -3.73
N ALA A 140 -12.91 20.72 -3.97
CA ALA A 140 -11.63 21.40 -3.86
C ALA A 140 -10.92 21.12 -2.52
N LEU A 141 -9.61 20.89 -2.57
CA LEU A 141 -8.61 20.96 -1.49
C LEU A 141 -8.49 19.81 -0.49
N ARG A 142 -9.47 18.91 -0.29
CA ARG A 142 -9.31 17.72 0.55
C ARG A 142 -9.92 16.51 -0.14
N GLN A 143 -9.14 15.44 -0.25
CA GLN A 143 -9.59 14.19 -0.89
C GLN A 143 -10.34 13.35 0.16
N PHE A 144 -11.66 13.50 0.21
CA PHE A 144 -12.51 12.65 1.03
C PHE A 144 -12.86 11.37 0.29
N LEU A 145 -12.85 10.26 1.01
CA LEU A 145 -13.37 9.00 0.49
C LEU A 145 -14.89 9.09 0.28
N GLY A 146 -15.35 8.68 -0.89
CA GLY A 146 -16.77 8.46 -1.14
C GLY A 146 -17.33 7.33 -0.25
N ASN A 147 -18.65 7.33 -0.03
CA ASN A 147 -19.30 6.36 0.86
C ASN A 147 -18.99 4.91 0.49
N VAL A 148 -19.01 4.58 -0.81
CA VAL A 148 -18.69 3.21 -1.28
C VAL A 148 -17.25 2.85 -0.94
N ALA A 149 -16.28 3.70 -1.29
CA ALA A 149 -14.87 3.45 -1.02
C ALA A 149 -14.59 3.31 0.48
N ARG A 150 -15.21 4.15 1.31
CA ARG A 150 -15.11 4.09 2.79
C ARG A 150 -15.60 2.74 3.33
N ARG A 151 -16.74 2.26 2.83
CA ARG A 151 -17.28 0.96 3.22
C ARG A 151 -16.42 -0.20 2.72
N LEU A 152 -15.88 -0.13 1.50
CA LEU A 152 -14.94 -1.15 1.01
C LEU A 152 -13.72 -1.26 1.92
N VAL A 153 -13.11 -0.12 2.30
CA VAL A 153 -11.97 -0.11 3.22
C VAL A 153 -12.30 -0.69 4.59
N ARG A 154 -13.51 -0.49 5.10
CA ARG A 154 -13.91 -0.97 6.43
C ARG A 154 -14.39 -2.42 6.44
N GLU A 155 -15.17 -2.82 5.44
CA GLU A 155 -16.00 -4.02 5.48
C GLU A 155 -15.47 -5.17 4.59
N ALA A 156 -14.51 -4.90 3.67
CA ALA A 156 -13.98 -5.95 2.81
C ALA A 156 -13.23 -7.01 3.62
N THR A 157 -13.39 -8.27 3.24
CA THR A 157 -12.63 -9.41 3.80
C THR A 157 -11.34 -9.69 3.04
N CYS A 158 -11.15 -9.05 1.90
CA CYS A 158 -9.95 -9.10 1.06
C CYS A 158 -9.25 -7.74 1.03
N SER A 159 -8.08 -7.68 0.42
CA SER A 159 -7.35 -6.42 0.23
C SER A 159 -8.10 -5.44 -0.66
N VAL A 160 -7.90 -4.14 -0.44
CA VAL A 160 -8.55 -3.05 -1.19
C VAL A 160 -7.51 -2.04 -1.64
N MET A 161 -7.49 -1.71 -2.93
CA MET A 161 -6.67 -0.65 -3.49
C MET A 161 -7.56 0.44 -4.09
N LEU A 162 -7.38 1.68 -3.60
CA LEU A 162 -8.16 2.83 -4.03
C LEU A 162 -7.28 3.83 -4.79
N PHE A 163 -7.76 4.26 -5.94
CA PHE A 163 -7.12 5.29 -6.74
C PHE A 163 -7.86 6.62 -6.62
N THR A 164 -7.16 7.65 -6.12
CA THR A 164 -7.71 8.99 -5.91
C THR A 164 -7.76 9.80 -7.21
N LYS A 165 -6.76 9.62 -8.06
CA LYS A 165 -6.61 10.29 -9.35
C LYS A 165 -6.24 9.25 -10.41
N PRO A 166 -7.15 8.34 -10.78
CA PRO A 166 -6.86 7.33 -11.78
C PRO A 166 -6.62 7.98 -13.14
N GLU A 167 -5.63 7.48 -13.88
CA GLU A 167 -5.25 7.98 -15.19
C GLU A 167 -5.51 6.93 -16.29
N SER A 168 -5.84 7.37 -17.51
CA SER A 168 -6.00 6.47 -18.66
C SER A 168 -4.68 5.83 -19.10
N ASN A 169 -3.56 6.49 -18.79
CA ASN A 169 -2.21 5.95 -18.93
C ASN A 169 -1.50 6.02 -17.57
N PRO A 170 -1.69 5.01 -16.71
CA PRO A 170 -1.21 5.02 -15.34
C PRO A 170 0.29 5.20 -15.24
N LYS A 171 0.73 6.13 -14.39
CA LYS A 171 2.14 6.34 -14.07
C LYS A 171 2.62 5.31 -13.05
N ARG A 172 3.93 5.07 -13.03
CA ARG A 172 4.60 4.19 -12.05
C ARG A 172 4.43 4.75 -10.64
N LEU A 173 4.35 3.87 -9.67
CA LEU A 173 4.28 4.23 -8.25
C LEU A 173 5.71 4.43 -7.71
N CYS A 174 6.30 5.60 -7.99
CA CYS A 174 7.72 5.86 -7.71
C CYS A 174 8.02 6.01 -6.21
N ARG A 175 7.07 6.52 -5.42
CA ARG A 175 7.24 6.71 -3.96
C ARG A 175 6.07 6.07 -3.21
N ILE A 176 6.41 5.09 -2.37
CA ILE A 176 5.45 4.31 -1.60
C ILE A 176 5.73 4.53 -0.11
N VAL A 177 4.70 4.72 0.70
CA VAL A 177 4.78 4.75 2.16
C VAL A 177 4.07 3.52 2.70
N PHE A 178 4.76 2.74 3.52
CA PHE A 178 4.23 1.56 4.21
C PHE A 178 4.17 1.83 5.73
N MET A 179 3.02 1.61 6.33
CA MET A 179 2.86 1.69 7.78
C MET A 179 3.27 0.37 8.44
N ALA A 180 4.31 0.40 9.27
CA ALA A 180 4.82 -0.80 9.92
C ALA A 180 3.91 -1.28 11.05
N GLU A 181 3.56 -2.56 11.03
CA GLU A 181 2.98 -3.32 12.13
C GLU A 181 3.85 -4.54 12.41
N TYR A 182 4.34 -4.68 13.64
CA TYR A 182 5.29 -5.75 14.02
C TYR A 182 4.55 -7.06 14.34
N THR A 183 3.78 -7.54 13.36
CA THR A 183 3.02 -8.79 13.37
C THR A 183 3.43 -9.65 12.18
N ASP A 184 3.08 -10.93 12.19
CA ASP A 184 3.30 -11.81 11.04
C ASP A 184 2.53 -11.31 9.82
N HIS A 185 1.28 -10.87 10.02
CA HIS A 185 0.48 -10.23 8.96
C HIS A 185 1.16 -8.96 8.41
N GLY A 186 1.69 -8.10 9.29
CA GLY A 186 2.44 -6.89 8.89
C GLY A 186 3.68 -7.23 8.06
N ARG A 187 4.39 -8.33 8.40
CA ARG A 187 5.53 -8.81 7.62
C ARG A 187 5.13 -9.32 6.25
N GLU A 188 4.06 -10.11 6.16
CA GLU A 188 3.50 -10.55 4.87
C GLU A 188 3.04 -9.36 4.00
N ALA A 189 2.42 -8.35 4.62
CA ALA A 189 2.03 -7.13 3.94
C ALA A 189 3.24 -6.35 3.42
N LEU A 190 4.34 -6.29 4.19
CA LEU A 190 5.59 -5.68 3.74
C LEU A 190 6.17 -6.41 2.53
N HIS A 191 6.17 -7.75 2.52
CA HIS A 191 6.58 -8.54 1.35
C HIS A 191 5.74 -8.22 0.09
N LYS A 192 4.41 -8.09 0.23
CA LYS A 192 3.54 -7.69 -0.87
C LYS A 192 3.88 -6.29 -1.38
N ALA A 193 4.15 -5.35 -0.46
CA ALA A 193 4.53 -3.98 -0.79
C ALA A 193 5.91 -3.91 -1.49
N LEU A 194 6.90 -4.64 -1.01
CA LEU A 194 8.22 -4.75 -1.61
C LEU A 194 8.15 -5.34 -3.02
N ARG A 195 7.35 -6.38 -3.21
CA ARG A 195 7.13 -6.96 -4.54
C ARG A 195 6.54 -5.94 -5.52
N LEU A 196 5.49 -5.21 -5.12
CA LEU A 196 4.93 -4.17 -5.97
C LEU A 196 5.95 -3.06 -6.23
N ALA A 197 6.68 -2.61 -5.21
CA ALA A 197 7.71 -1.58 -5.33
C ALA A 197 8.82 -1.98 -6.32
N ALA A 198 9.28 -3.23 -6.28
CA ALA A 198 10.27 -3.76 -7.22
C ALA A 198 9.73 -3.77 -8.66
N LEU A 199 8.49 -4.25 -8.87
CA LEU A 199 7.86 -4.32 -10.19
C LEU A 199 7.50 -2.93 -10.76
N GLU A 200 7.27 -1.95 -9.91
CA GLU A 200 7.09 -0.54 -10.29
C GLU A 200 8.42 0.20 -10.45
N GLU A 201 9.57 -0.46 -10.16
CA GLU A 201 10.90 0.17 -10.10
C GLU A 201 10.84 1.44 -9.23
N CYS A 202 10.33 1.27 -8.02
CA CYS A 202 10.07 2.36 -7.09
C CYS A 202 11.37 3.08 -6.73
N GLU A 203 11.35 4.42 -6.77
CA GLU A 203 12.51 5.23 -6.37
C GLU A 203 12.82 5.09 -4.90
N LYS A 204 11.77 4.96 -4.07
CA LYS A 204 11.89 4.79 -2.62
C LYS A 204 10.63 4.22 -1.99
N LEU A 205 10.83 3.22 -1.13
CA LEU A 205 9.84 2.72 -0.18
C LEU A 205 10.16 3.28 1.22
N PHE A 206 9.29 4.12 1.74
CA PHE A 206 9.37 4.59 3.12
C PHE A 206 8.62 3.61 4.02
N VAL A 207 9.31 2.99 4.96
CA VAL A 207 8.68 2.17 6.00
C VAL A 207 8.61 2.99 7.27
N ILE A 208 7.38 3.32 7.70
CA ILE A 208 7.16 4.27 8.78
C ILE A 208 6.51 3.65 10.00
N ARG A 209 6.90 4.14 11.16
CA ARG A 209 6.23 3.88 12.44
C ARG A 209 5.87 5.20 13.11
N VAL A 210 4.65 5.33 13.63
CA VAL A 210 4.26 6.51 14.40
C VAL A 210 4.59 6.31 15.87
N TYR A 211 5.36 7.24 16.45
CA TYR A 211 5.70 7.29 17.85
C TYR A 211 4.96 8.44 18.52
N THR A 212 3.99 8.12 19.36
CA THR A 212 3.10 9.11 19.96
C THR A 212 3.67 9.63 21.30
N SER A 213 3.17 10.79 21.74
CA SER A 213 3.45 11.29 23.10
C SER A 213 3.02 10.33 24.20
N PHE A 214 2.02 9.49 23.92
CA PHE A 214 1.57 8.46 24.84
C PHE A 214 2.61 7.33 24.98
N ASP A 215 3.22 6.89 23.86
CA ASP A 215 4.32 5.92 23.87
C ASP A 215 5.51 6.45 24.65
N GLU A 216 5.86 7.73 24.44
CA GLU A 216 6.93 8.40 25.19
C GLU A 216 6.66 8.46 26.69
N ALA A 217 5.43 8.81 27.09
CA ALA A 217 5.02 8.86 28.50
C ALA A 217 5.10 7.47 29.15
N ARG A 218 4.64 6.43 28.46
CA ARG A 218 4.72 5.04 28.93
C ARG A 218 6.17 4.55 29.06
N ALA A 219 7.03 4.88 28.10
CA ALA A 219 8.45 4.53 28.16
C ALA A 219 9.15 5.19 29.36
N LYS A 220 8.86 6.49 29.64
CA LYS A 220 9.35 7.19 30.83
C LYS A 220 8.85 6.57 32.14
N ALA A 221 7.57 6.16 32.18
CA ALA A 221 7.00 5.50 33.34
C ALA A 221 7.65 4.12 33.62
N ARG A 222 7.94 3.34 32.56
CA ARG A 222 8.66 2.06 32.67
C ARG A 222 10.04 2.21 33.30
N LYS A 223 10.80 3.24 32.91
CA LYS A 223 12.12 3.53 33.50
C LYS A 223 12.05 3.83 35.01
N LYS A 224 10.89 4.30 35.49
CA LYS A 224 10.68 4.64 36.92
C LYS A 224 10.13 3.47 37.75
N SER A 225 9.51 2.48 37.10
CA SER A 225 8.84 1.35 37.78
C SER A 225 9.34 0.02 37.21
N ALA A 226 10.18 -0.69 37.98
CA ALA A 226 10.71 -2.00 37.60
C ALA A 226 9.65 -3.14 37.60
N LYS A 227 8.35 -2.85 37.77
CA LYS A 227 7.26 -3.82 38.02
C LYS A 227 6.05 -3.68 37.09
N ALA A 228 6.18 -3.28 35.84
CA ALA A 228 5.03 -3.23 34.95
C ALA A 228 5.06 -4.41 33.97
N GLY A 229 4.32 -5.49 34.33
CA GLY A 229 3.91 -6.52 33.38
C GLY A 229 2.88 -5.92 32.41
N GLY A 230 3.33 -5.38 31.29
CA GLY A 230 2.53 -4.84 30.20
C GLY A 230 3.29 -4.98 28.90
N GLN A 231 2.64 -4.74 27.74
CA GLN A 231 3.31 -4.71 26.44
C GLN A 231 4.58 -3.84 26.51
N PRO A 232 5.68 -4.24 25.87
CA PRO A 232 6.95 -3.52 25.92
C PRO A 232 6.78 -2.13 25.33
N THR A 233 6.75 -1.12 26.18
CA THR A 233 6.80 0.29 25.78
C THR A 233 8.24 0.63 25.46
N ARG A 234 8.52 0.96 24.21
CA ARG A 234 9.85 1.28 23.70
C ARG A 234 10.14 2.78 23.85
N THR A 235 11.41 3.14 24.05
CA THR A 235 11.88 4.51 23.80
C THR A 235 11.90 4.75 22.29
N LEU A 236 12.12 6.00 21.87
CA LEU A 236 12.22 6.27 20.43
C LEU A 236 13.38 5.48 19.79
N GLU A 237 14.53 5.42 20.43
CA GLU A 237 15.72 4.66 19.97
C GLU A 237 15.42 3.15 19.90
N GLU A 238 14.73 2.61 20.91
CA GLU A 238 14.27 1.21 20.88
C GLU A 238 13.23 0.96 19.79
N GLU A 239 12.40 1.96 19.45
CA GLU A 239 11.41 1.85 18.37
C GLU A 239 12.07 1.94 16.98
N GLU A 240 13.08 2.81 16.82
CA GLU A 240 13.89 2.90 15.60
C GLU A 240 14.61 1.58 15.34
N ALA A 241 15.25 1.00 16.35
CA ALA A 241 15.89 -0.30 16.25
C ALA A 241 14.90 -1.44 15.93
N ALA A 242 13.70 -1.41 16.51
CA ALA A 242 12.65 -2.39 16.21
C ALA A 242 12.13 -2.25 14.79
N LEU A 243 12.04 -1.02 14.25
CA LEU A 243 11.65 -0.77 12.88
C LEU A 243 12.68 -1.33 11.88
N GLU A 244 13.98 -1.11 12.16
CA GLU A 244 15.06 -1.70 11.36
C GLU A 244 15.02 -3.22 11.38
N GLN A 245 14.87 -3.85 12.54
CA GLN A 245 14.71 -5.30 12.68
C GLN A 245 13.49 -5.83 11.92
N PHE A 246 12.38 -5.09 11.94
CA PHE A 246 11.19 -5.46 11.18
C PHE A 246 11.46 -5.45 9.67
N ILE A 247 12.17 -4.44 9.16
CA ILE A 247 12.56 -4.35 7.75
C ILE A 247 13.51 -5.49 7.39
N ASP A 248 14.54 -5.74 8.20
CA ASP A 248 15.51 -6.82 7.99
C ASP A 248 14.83 -8.19 7.96
N SER A 249 13.75 -8.38 8.73
CA SER A 249 12.97 -9.62 8.74
C SER A 249 12.24 -9.92 7.42
N ALA A 250 12.09 -8.93 6.54
CA ALA A 250 11.55 -9.13 5.20
C ALA A 250 12.59 -9.66 4.19
N GLY A 251 13.85 -9.78 4.59
CA GLY A 251 14.94 -10.30 3.77
C GLY A 251 15.56 -9.25 2.84
N GLU A 252 16.49 -9.70 2.00
CA GLU A 252 17.19 -8.83 1.05
C GLU A 252 16.27 -8.34 -0.07
N THR A 253 16.46 -7.10 -0.49
CA THR A 253 15.71 -6.47 -1.58
C THR A 253 16.55 -5.41 -2.28
N ASP A 254 16.35 -5.25 -3.60
CA ASP A 254 16.95 -4.16 -4.37
C ASP A 254 16.14 -2.85 -4.30
N VAL A 255 14.98 -2.88 -3.65
CA VAL A 255 14.13 -1.68 -3.47
C VAL A 255 14.81 -0.75 -2.47
N PRO A 256 15.06 0.53 -2.82
CA PRO A 256 15.60 1.49 -1.86
C PRO A 256 14.62 1.72 -0.71
N ILE A 257 14.95 1.29 0.51
CA ILE A 257 14.12 1.46 1.70
C ILE A 257 14.65 2.61 2.55
N GLU A 258 13.73 3.38 3.13
CA GLU A 258 14.03 4.38 4.14
C GLU A 258 13.12 4.17 5.36
N ALA A 259 13.72 3.79 6.51
CA ALA A 259 13.03 3.65 7.78
C ALA A 259 12.80 5.02 8.44
N ARG A 260 11.59 5.27 8.98
CA ARG A 260 11.27 6.52 9.69
C ARG A 260 10.35 6.28 10.89
N CYS A 261 10.80 6.63 12.07
CA CYS A 261 9.92 6.84 13.22
C CYS A 261 9.43 8.30 13.21
N ILE A 262 8.13 8.50 12.96
CA ILE A 262 7.50 9.84 12.94
C ILE A 262 6.84 10.14 14.28
N ARG A 263 7.15 11.33 14.84
CA ARG A 263 6.53 11.77 16.10
C ARG A 263 5.22 12.49 15.82
N GLY A 264 4.19 12.20 16.57
CA GLY A 264 2.95 12.94 16.51
C GLY A 264 1.70 12.12 16.78
N ASN A 265 0.55 12.72 16.47
CA ASN A 265 -0.73 11.99 16.46
C ASN A 265 -0.82 11.18 15.17
N THR A 266 -1.18 9.91 15.28
CA THR A 266 -1.09 8.92 14.19
C THR A 266 -1.63 9.45 12.85
N GLY A 267 -2.88 9.90 12.79
CA GLY A 267 -3.48 10.34 11.53
C GLY A 267 -2.77 11.54 10.92
N TYR A 268 -2.59 12.60 11.69
CA TYR A 268 -1.97 13.84 11.20
C TYR A 268 -0.51 13.64 10.82
N ALA A 269 0.26 12.93 11.65
CA ALA A 269 1.68 12.71 11.38
C ALA A 269 1.90 11.90 10.09
N VAL A 270 1.05 10.89 9.84
CA VAL A 270 1.13 10.11 8.59
C VAL A 270 0.74 10.96 7.39
N LEU A 271 -0.35 11.75 7.48
CA LEU A 271 -0.79 12.63 6.39
C LEU A 271 0.27 13.65 6.01
N ASP A 272 0.86 14.33 7.00
CA ASP A 272 1.94 15.30 6.80
C ASP A 272 3.17 14.64 6.17
N PHE A 273 3.56 13.46 6.65
CA PHE A 273 4.69 12.73 6.10
C PHE A 273 4.44 12.31 4.64
N VAL A 274 3.29 11.70 4.36
CA VAL A 274 2.91 11.26 3.00
C VAL A 274 2.93 12.43 2.01
N GLN A 275 2.45 13.60 2.43
CA GLN A 275 2.50 14.81 1.61
C GLN A 275 3.93 15.34 1.44
N SER A 276 4.73 15.35 2.51
CA SER A 276 6.11 15.89 2.48
C SER A 276 7.04 15.09 1.56
N VAL A 277 6.82 13.78 1.43
CA VAL A 277 7.58 12.91 0.51
C VAL A 277 6.89 12.73 -0.84
N GLU A 278 5.75 13.42 -1.07
CA GLU A 278 4.92 13.31 -2.27
C GLU A 278 4.63 11.84 -2.62
N ALA A 279 4.24 11.04 -1.64
CA ALA A 279 3.95 9.63 -1.85
C ALA A 279 2.79 9.43 -2.83
N MET A 280 2.94 8.45 -3.70
CA MET A 280 1.92 8.08 -4.68
C MET A 280 0.99 6.97 -4.16
N LEU A 281 1.47 6.19 -3.18
CA LEU A 281 0.72 5.10 -2.56
C LEU A 281 1.01 5.04 -1.07
N LEU A 282 -0.04 5.01 -0.26
CA LEU A 282 0.01 4.65 1.16
C LEU A 282 -0.44 3.20 1.33
N VAL A 283 0.39 2.38 1.96
CA VAL A 283 0.11 0.97 2.25
C VAL A 283 -0.14 0.80 3.74
N VAL A 284 -1.29 0.21 4.07
CA VAL A 284 -1.76 0.01 5.44
C VAL A 284 -2.10 -1.46 5.64
N PRO A 285 -1.30 -2.22 6.41
CA PRO A 285 -1.68 -3.56 6.82
C PRO A 285 -2.84 -3.49 7.83
N VAL A 286 -3.81 -4.39 7.68
CA VAL A 286 -4.95 -4.53 8.58
C VAL A 286 -5.17 -6.01 8.84
N ASP A 287 -4.79 -6.47 10.03
CA ASP A 287 -5.03 -7.85 10.42
C ASP A 287 -6.55 -8.13 10.50
N PRO A 288 -7.07 -9.07 9.68
CA PRO A 288 -8.48 -9.43 9.70
C PRO A 288 -8.97 -9.93 11.07
N GLN A 289 -8.07 -10.45 11.90
CA GLN A 289 -8.39 -10.99 13.21
C GLN A 289 -8.32 -9.94 14.33
N ALA A 290 -7.65 -8.81 14.11
CA ALA A 290 -7.44 -7.80 15.14
C ALA A 290 -8.64 -6.87 15.37
N SER A 291 -9.68 -6.91 14.54
CA SER A 291 -10.84 -6.03 14.66
C SER A 291 -12.14 -6.71 14.25
N THR A 292 -13.10 -6.72 15.15
CA THR A 292 -14.49 -7.17 14.87
C THR A 292 -15.26 -6.16 14.00
N ASP A 293 -14.83 -4.91 13.95
CA ASP A 293 -15.51 -3.78 13.26
C ASP A 293 -14.75 -3.25 12.02
N GLY A 294 -13.87 -4.05 11.44
CA GLY A 294 -13.19 -3.77 10.16
C GLY A 294 -11.85 -3.07 10.30
N LEU A 295 -11.75 -1.82 10.73
CA LEU A 295 -10.48 -1.11 10.93
C LEU A 295 -10.16 -0.95 12.41
N PRO A 296 -8.89 -1.16 12.82
CA PRO A 296 -8.45 -0.79 14.16
C PRO A 296 -8.72 0.69 14.45
N LEU A 297 -9.06 1.02 15.70
CA LEU A 297 -9.48 2.37 16.10
C LEU A 297 -8.43 3.44 15.76
N HIS A 298 -7.14 3.08 15.88
CA HIS A 298 -6.02 3.97 15.57
C HIS A 298 -5.83 4.20 14.05
N MET A 299 -6.54 3.45 13.20
CA MET A 299 -6.51 3.57 11.74
C MET A 299 -7.81 4.15 11.15
N SER A 300 -8.80 4.51 11.98
CA SER A 300 -10.09 5.05 11.52
C SER A 300 -9.95 6.29 10.62
N TRP A 301 -8.90 7.10 10.84
CA TRP A 301 -8.59 8.29 10.06
C TRP A 301 -8.35 8.00 8.57
N VAL A 302 -7.91 6.78 8.21
CA VAL A 302 -7.68 6.36 6.81
C VAL A 302 -8.96 6.45 5.98
N THR A 303 -10.13 6.33 6.62
CA THR A 303 -11.43 6.45 5.94
C THR A 303 -11.92 7.89 5.78
N ASP A 304 -11.29 8.85 6.44
CA ASP A 304 -11.73 10.24 6.41
C ASP A 304 -11.00 11.06 5.36
N VAL A 305 -9.67 10.99 5.35
CA VAL A 305 -8.84 11.73 4.39
C VAL A 305 -7.70 10.86 3.91
N ILE A 306 -7.56 10.71 2.60
CA ILE A 306 -6.40 10.06 1.98
C ILE A 306 -5.64 11.06 1.10
N PRO A 307 -4.33 11.21 1.31
CA PRO A 307 -3.53 12.20 0.58
C PRO A 307 -3.09 11.70 -0.81
N CYS A 308 -3.09 10.39 -1.02
CA CYS A 308 -2.65 9.72 -2.25
C CYS A 308 -3.48 8.45 -2.48
N ASN A 309 -3.08 7.57 -3.39
CA ASN A 309 -3.69 6.25 -3.51
C ASN A 309 -3.49 5.45 -2.22
N LEU A 310 -4.43 4.58 -1.92
CA LEU A 310 -4.44 3.78 -0.68
C LEU A 310 -4.47 2.29 -1.02
N TRP A 311 -3.64 1.51 -0.35
CA TRP A 311 -3.68 0.06 -0.41
C TRP A 311 -3.82 -0.50 1.01
N VAL A 312 -5.00 -1.01 1.33
CA VAL A 312 -5.26 -1.75 2.56
C VAL A 312 -5.01 -3.22 2.28
N ILE A 313 -4.07 -3.82 2.99
CA ILE A 313 -3.69 -5.23 2.86
C ILE A 313 -4.33 -6.03 3.99
N ARG A 314 -5.08 -7.04 3.60
CA ARG A 314 -5.71 -8.03 4.47
C ARG A 314 -5.23 -9.43 4.15
#